data_21b6c9f4ea6669c7869b94086a660bd0
#
_entry.id   21b6c9f4ea6669c7869b94086a660bd0
#
_cell.length_a   1.000
_cell.length_b   1.000
_cell.length_c   1.000
_cell.angle_alpha   90.00
_cell.angle_beta   90.00
_cell.angle_gamma   90.00
#
_symmetry.space_group_name_H-M   'P 1'
#
loop_
_entity.id
_entity.type
_entity.pdbx_description
1 polymer ?
#
loop_
_entity_poly.entity_id
_entity_poly.type
_entity_poly.pdbx_seq_one_letter_code
_entity_poly.pdbx_strand_id
1 'polypeptide(L)'
;MRMRWWGASGRRVPELAVEGDPAVPVEEALVVDSPHDPDEIHSAFKAGTPVVVRAATAEDVRAALARPEVASVLVPAGRDDLLALDLTELTYGA
;
A
#
# COMPACT_ATOMS: atom_id res chain seq x y z
N MET A 1 7.36 -6.17 -11.30
CA MET A 1 6.49 -5.54 -10.29
C MET A 1 7.01 -5.85 -8.90
N ARG A 2 6.98 -4.87 -8.03
CA ARG A 2 7.43 -5.06 -6.65
C ARG A 2 6.33 -5.62 -5.80
N MET A 3 6.74 -6.48 -4.86
CA MET A 3 5.82 -7.16 -3.96
C MET A 3 6.17 -6.82 -2.52
N ARG A 4 5.17 -6.81 -1.67
CA ARG A 4 5.35 -6.63 -0.23
C ARG A 4 4.66 -7.74 0.53
N TRP A 5 5.08 -7.94 1.77
CA TRP A 5 4.47 -8.95 2.62
C TRP A 5 3.05 -8.54 3.01
N TRP A 6 2.14 -9.50 2.96
CA TRP A 6 0.74 -9.30 3.36
C TRP A 6 0.62 -9.59 4.85
N GLY A 7 0.94 -8.58 5.66
CA GLY A 7 0.92 -8.73 7.12
C GLY A 7 1.83 -9.86 7.56
N ALA A 8 1.38 -10.63 8.54
CA ALA A 8 2.12 -11.77 9.06
C ALA A 8 1.76 -13.09 8.37
N SER A 9 1.04 -13.05 7.26
CA SER A 9 0.52 -14.26 6.60
C SER A 9 1.55 -15.08 5.83
N GLY A 10 2.71 -14.50 5.53
CA GLY A 10 3.69 -15.13 4.66
C GLY A 10 3.39 -15.01 3.17
N ARG A 11 2.31 -14.35 2.80
CA ARG A 11 1.95 -14.09 1.42
C ARG A 11 2.52 -12.76 0.97
N ARG A 12 2.65 -12.58 -0.34
CA ARG A 12 3.08 -11.32 -0.95
C ARG A 12 2.01 -10.78 -1.87
N VAL A 13 1.90 -9.45 -1.92
CA VAL A 13 0.96 -8.75 -2.80
C VAL A 13 1.70 -7.65 -3.55
N PRO A 14 1.16 -7.19 -4.70
CA PRO A 14 1.73 -6.03 -5.38
C PRO A 14 1.69 -4.82 -4.44
N GLU A 15 2.76 -4.05 -4.40
CA GLU A 15 2.78 -2.85 -3.54
C GLU A 15 1.87 -1.73 -4.06
N LEU A 16 1.51 -1.79 -5.34
CA LEU A 16 0.68 -0.78 -5.99
C LEU A 16 -0.29 -1.49 -6.94
N ALA A 17 -1.58 -1.21 -6.78
CA ALA A 17 -2.62 -1.84 -7.58
C ALA A 17 -3.79 -0.88 -7.79
N VAL A 18 -4.71 -1.26 -8.68
CA VAL A 18 -5.93 -0.49 -8.93
C VAL A 18 -7.02 -0.98 -7.97
N GLU A 19 -7.89 -0.07 -7.53
CA GLU A 19 -9.02 -0.41 -6.67
C GLU A 19 -9.83 -1.55 -7.30
N GLY A 20 -10.09 -2.58 -6.50
CA GLY A 20 -10.80 -3.76 -6.96
C GLY A 20 -9.93 -4.89 -7.51
N ASP A 21 -8.61 -4.70 -7.55
CA ASP A 21 -7.69 -5.75 -8.01
C ASP A 21 -7.77 -6.96 -7.07
N PRO A 22 -8.11 -8.16 -7.59
CA PRO A 22 -8.25 -9.35 -6.74
C PRO A 22 -6.93 -9.83 -6.14
N ALA A 23 -5.78 -9.34 -6.63
CA ALA A 23 -4.49 -9.68 -6.06
C ALA A 23 -4.29 -9.04 -4.68
N VAL A 24 -5.14 -8.07 -4.30
CA VAL A 24 -5.10 -7.41 -3.00
C VAL A 24 -6.41 -7.71 -2.26
N PRO A 25 -6.43 -8.69 -1.34
CA PRO A 25 -7.66 -9.09 -0.64
C PRO A 25 -8.01 -8.12 0.49
N VAL A 26 -8.65 -7.01 0.13
CA VAL A 26 -8.93 -5.90 1.05
C VAL A 26 -9.80 -6.30 2.24
N GLU A 27 -10.62 -7.33 2.10
CA GLU A 27 -11.46 -7.82 3.19
C GLU A 27 -10.66 -8.38 4.37
N GLU A 28 -9.40 -8.69 4.16
CA GLU A 28 -8.52 -9.20 5.20
C GLU A 28 -7.65 -8.11 5.84
N ALA A 29 -7.78 -6.88 5.36
CA ALA A 29 -6.86 -5.80 5.71
C ALA A 29 -7.56 -4.65 6.42
N LEU A 30 -6.77 -3.86 7.14
CA LEU A 30 -7.17 -2.52 7.53
C LEU A 30 -6.99 -1.62 6.32
N VAL A 31 -8.08 -1.03 5.83
CA VAL A 31 -8.04 -0.11 4.70
C VAL A 31 -8.20 1.31 5.22
N VAL A 32 -7.23 2.16 4.91
CA VAL A 32 -7.27 3.58 5.30
C VAL A 32 -7.24 4.46 4.06
N ASP A 33 -7.88 5.62 4.13
CA ASP A 33 -7.98 6.53 2.99
C ASP A 33 -6.83 7.54 2.92
N SER A 34 -5.88 7.46 3.85
CA SER A 34 -4.77 8.39 3.90
C SER A 34 -3.55 7.73 4.53
N PRO A 35 -2.33 8.04 4.05
CA PRO A 35 -1.11 7.55 4.69
C PRO A 35 -0.74 8.36 5.94
N HIS A 36 -1.55 9.33 6.33
CA HIS A 36 -1.22 10.30 7.37
C HIS A 36 -1.77 9.97 8.75
N ASP A 37 -2.21 8.74 8.96
CA ASP A 37 -2.64 8.25 10.27
C ASP A 37 -1.64 7.19 10.77
N PRO A 38 -0.50 7.60 11.35
CA PRO A 38 0.55 6.67 11.71
C PRO A 38 0.17 5.73 12.86
N ASP A 39 -0.67 6.18 13.78
CA ASP A 39 -1.03 5.37 14.95
C ASP A 39 -1.85 4.15 14.54
N GLU A 40 -2.85 4.36 13.68
CA GLU A 40 -3.70 3.28 13.19
C GLU A 40 -2.89 2.28 12.37
N ILE A 41 -2.06 2.79 11.47
CA ILE A 41 -1.20 1.96 10.61
C ILE A 41 -0.25 1.12 11.47
N HIS A 42 0.39 1.74 12.44
CA HIS A 42 1.34 1.06 13.31
C HIS A 42 0.66 -0.01 14.18
N SER A 43 -0.51 0.30 14.73
CA SER A 43 -1.25 -0.66 15.55
C SER A 43 -1.64 -1.90 14.77
N ALA A 44 -2.13 -1.72 13.54
CA ALA A 44 -2.48 -2.84 12.68
C ALA A 44 -1.24 -3.68 12.33
N PHE A 45 -0.15 -3.02 12.01
CA PHE A 45 1.09 -3.70 11.67
C PHE A 45 1.58 -4.56 12.83
N LYS A 46 1.56 -4.04 14.05
CA LYS A 46 1.98 -4.78 15.24
C LYS A 46 1.08 -5.98 15.51
N ALA A 47 -0.18 -5.89 15.15
CA ALA A 47 -1.14 -6.99 15.30
C ALA A 47 -1.00 -8.05 14.20
N GLY A 48 -0.14 -7.83 13.21
CA GLY A 48 0.01 -8.73 12.07
C GLY A 48 -1.04 -8.55 10.99
N THR A 49 -1.86 -7.50 11.10
CA THR A 49 -2.91 -7.21 10.13
C THR A 49 -2.33 -6.43 8.95
N PRO A 50 -2.57 -6.87 7.70
CA PRO A 50 -2.10 -6.11 6.54
C PRO A 50 -2.76 -4.74 6.49
N VAL A 51 -2.01 -3.74 6.03
CA VAL A 51 -2.51 -2.36 5.89
C VAL A 51 -2.56 -2.00 4.41
N VAL A 52 -3.72 -1.53 3.96
CA VAL A 52 -3.91 -1.05 2.60
C VAL A 52 -4.26 0.44 2.66
N VAL A 53 -3.57 1.26 1.90
CA VAL A 53 -3.84 2.69 1.82
C VAL A 53 -4.44 3.01 0.46
N ARG A 54 -5.55 3.74 0.44
CA ARG A 54 -6.11 4.28 -0.79
C ARG A 54 -5.48 5.64 -1.05
N ALA A 55 -4.96 5.84 -2.25
CA ALA A 55 -4.29 7.07 -2.62
C ALA A 55 -4.70 7.48 -4.03
N ALA A 56 -5.06 8.74 -4.20
CA ALA A 56 -5.52 9.28 -5.49
C ALA A 56 -4.52 10.26 -6.10
N THR A 57 -3.39 10.49 -5.46
CA THR A 57 -2.36 11.41 -5.94
C THR A 57 -0.99 10.76 -5.84
N ALA A 58 -0.05 11.23 -6.67
CA ALA A 58 1.33 10.73 -6.63
C ALA A 58 1.97 10.98 -5.27
N GLU A 59 1.67 12.11 -4.66
CA GLU A 59 2.21 12.46 -3.34
C GLU A 59 1.76 11.45 -2.29
N ASP A 60 0.48 11.11 -2.26
CA ASP A 60 -0.05 10.16 -1.29
C ASP A 60 0.45 8.74 -1.55
N VAL A 61 0.60 8.34 -2.81
CA VAL A 61 1.19 7.05 -3.16
C VAL A 61 2.62 6.96 -2.60
N ARG A 62 3.42 7.97 -2.81
CA ARG A 62 4.79 8.00 -2.31
C ARG A 62 4.84 8.00 -0.78
N ALA A 63 3.99 8.78 -0.15
CA ALA A 63 3.94 8.85 1.31
C ALA A 63 3.55 7.50 1.91
N ALA A 64 2.58 6.81 1.31
CA ALA A 64 2.16 5.49 1.78
C ALA A 64 3.27 4.45 1.58
N LEU A 65 3.89 4.44 0.42
CA LEU A 65 4.93 3.45 0.12
C LEU A 65 6.23 3.71 0.87
N ALA A 66 6.42 4.90 1.41
CA ALA A 66 7.56 5.19 2.28
C ALA A 66 7.41 4.54 3.66
N ARG A 67 6.22 4.04 4.00
CA ARG A 67 5.98 3.34 5.26
C ARG A 67 6.12 1.85 5.08
N PRO A 68 7.05 1.19 5.78
CA PRO A 68 7.22 -0.27 5.66
C PRO A 68 6.03 -1.06 6.19
N GLU A 69 5.18 -0.43 7.03
CA GLU A 69 3.98 -1.07 7.58
C GLU A 69 2.89 -1.26 6.53
N VAL A 70 2.90 -0.49 5.45
CA VAL A 70 1.88 -0.56 4.40
C VAL A 70 2.16 -1.75 3.49
N ALA A 71 1.17 -2.63 3.35
CA ALA A 71 1.30 -3.81 2.49
C ALA A 71 1.03 -3.48 1.02
N SER A 72 0.05 -2.62 0.77
CA SER A 72 -0.31 -2.26 -0.61
C SER A 72 -0.98 -0.89 -0.64
N VAL A 73 -0.89 -0.23 -1.79
CA VAL A 73 -1.58 1.03 -2.06
C VAL A 73 -2.52 0.81 -3.23
N LEU A 74 -3.78 1.23 -3.07
CA LEU A 74 -4.77 1.15 -4.13
C LEU A 74 -5.02 2.54 -4.70
N VAL A 75 -4.98 2.63 -6.03
CA VAL A 75 -5.30 3.86 -6.76
C VAL A 75 -6.64 3.71 -7.43
N PRO A 76 -7.38 4.82 -7.70
CA PRO A 76 -8.67 4.73 -8.37
C PRO A 76 -8.55 4.11 -9.76
N ALA A 77 -9.61 3.41 -10.16
CA ALA A 77 -9.69 2.89 -11.53
C ALA A 77 -9.61 4.05 -12.52
N GLY A 78 -8.85 3.87 -13.58
CA GLY A 78 -8.64 4.92 -14.57
C GLY A 78 -7.43 5.81 -14.31
N ARG A 79 -6.76 5.65 -13.17
CA ARG A 79 -5.56 6.41 -12.83
C ARG A 79 -4.30 5.56 -13.06
N ASP A 80 -4.17 5.07 -14.30
CA ASP A 80 -3.02 4.25 -14.69
C ASP A 80 -1.70 5.00 -14.61
N ASP A 81 -1.74 6.33 -14.69
CA ASP A 81 -0.57 7.17 -14.50
C ASP A 81 0.09 6.96 -13.14
N LEU A 82 -0.70 6.67 -12.12
CA LEU A 82 -0.17 6.43 -10.78
C LEU A 82 0.55 5.08 -10.69
N LEU A 83 0.15 4.12 -11.50
CA LEU A 83 0.84 2.82 -11.56
C LEU A 83 2.20 2.91 -12.23
N ALA A 84 2.43 3.93 -13.01
CA ALA A 84 3.67 4.14 -13.77
C ALA A 84 4.67 5.02 -13.03
N LEU A 85 4.40 5.39 -11.77
CA LEU A 85 5.32 6.21 -10.99
C LEU A 85 6.66 5.51 -10.78
N ASP A 86 7.73 6.29 -10.84
CA ASP A 86 9.05 5.77 -10.49
C ASP A 86 9.19 5.79 -8.96
N LEU A 87 9.18 4.61 -8.38
CA LEU A 87 9.23 4.41 -6.94
C LEU A 87 10.60 3.92 -6.46
N THR A 88 11.57 3.88 -7.35
CA THR A 88 12.90 3.35 -7.03
C THR A 88 13.55 4.06 -5.84
N GLU A 89 13.49 5.38 -5.81
CA GLU A 89 14.07 6.15 -4.72
C GLU A 89 13.42 5.84 -3.38
N LEU A 90 12.10 5.69 -3.38
CA LEU A 90 11.35 5.41 -2.15
C LEU A 90 11.66 4.03 -1.59
N THR A 91 11.93 3.08 -2.47
CA THR A 91 12.04 1.69 -2.06
C THR A 91 13.49 1.30 -1.77
N TYR A 92 14.45 1.86 -2.49
CA TYR A 92 15.85 1.44 -2.41
C TYR A 92 16.84 2.55 -2.22
N GLY A 93 16.49 3.77 -2.57
CA GLY A 93 17.43 4.88 -2.61
C GLY A 93 17.39 5.77 -1.38
N ALA A 94 16.46 5.50 -0.54
CA ALA A 94 16.28 6.37 0.62
C ALA A 94 17.40 6.25 1.61
#